data_bd584f5e979ec6c7809ded6665905563
#
_entry.id   bd584f5e979ec6c7809ded6665905563
#
_cell.length_a   1.000
_cell.length_b   1.000
_cell.length_c   1.000
_cell.angle_alpha   90.00
_cell.angle_beta   90.00
_cell.angle_gamma   90.00
#
_symmetry.space_group_name_H-M   'P 1'
#
loop_
_entity.id
_entity.type
_entity.pdbx_description
1 polymer ?
#
loop_
_entity_poly.entity_id
_entity_poly.type
_entity_poly.pdbx_seq_one_letter_code
_entity_poly.pdbx_strand_id
1 'polypeptide(L)'
;MKTVLAFDFGASSGRAIKATFDGEKISYEEIHRFDNIPVKENGHIHHDVNMILAEIKKAVEKAGKVDSLAFDTWGVDYGLLDKDGKLINLPYHYRDCRTEGAVEKAAKKQDLNELYRLTGNQIMGINTLFQLISDDNLEKADKIVFMPDLFGYLLTGNSVSEYTIASTSQMLSPSEKKWCGEITEKFGIDESKFSPLTEPSTVLGEYKGIKVITVAGHDTQCAVAAMPSVENNNAFLSCGTWSLIGCELDEPILTDKSNSLELSNEFGANGKIDYLKNISGLWLIQELKRNLAEQGYKYSYNGLECMARESQPFKFFIDPDAPELSRHDNLTDKIKSYCEKTGQKKPETVGEAVRTIYESLALKYRYALEQISDCTGKKFEKLNLLGGGTKDGFLCQMASDCLGIPVEAGPIEATALGNIILQLI
;
A
#
# COMPACT_ATOMS: atom_id res chain seq x y z
N MET A 1 13.59 -24.44 -16.24
CA MET A 1 14.13 -23.34 -15.42
C MET A 1 13.54 -22.05 -15.97
N LYS A 2 12.82 -21.28 -15.15
CA LYS A 2 12.26 -19.96 -15.51
C LYS A 2 13.02 -18.88 -14.73
N THR A 3 13.35 -17.76 -15.36
CA THR A 3 14.01 -16.62 -14.72
C THR A 3 13.15 -15.39 -14.89
N VAL A 4 12.79 -14.73 -13.80
CA VAL A 4 11.87 -13.57 -13.79
C VAL A 4 12.51 -12.37 -13.11
N LEU A 5 12.04 -11.18 -13.45
CA LEU A 5 12.45 -9.91 -12.84
C LEU A 5 11.23 -9.23 -12.21
N ALA A 6 11.21 -9.17 -10.89
CA ALA A 6 10.19 -8.48 -10.14
C ALA A 6 10.63 -7.05 -9.82
N PHE A 7 9.78 -6.08 -10.12
CA PHE A 7 9.92 -4.69 -9.71
C PHE A 7 8.91 -4.41 -8.59
N ASP A 8 9.43 -4.11 -7.41
CA ASP A 8 8.67 -3.78 -6.21
C ASP A 8 8.95 -2.31 -5.86
N PHE A 9 7.93 -1.47 -6.06
CA PHE A 9 8.03 -0.03 -5.87
C PHE A 9 7.18 0.43 -4.68
N GLY A 10 7.85 0.77 -3.59
CA GLY A 10 7.23 1.47 -2.48
C GLY A 10 7.22 2.98 -2.68
N ALA A 11 6.49 3.68 -1.80
CA ALA A 11 6.37 5.14 -1.86
C ALA A 11 7.71 5.89 -1.71
N SER A 12 8.73 5.28 -1.10
CA SER A 12 10.03 5.93 -0.84
C SER A 12 11.24 5.26 -1.51
N SER A 13 11.08 4.07 -2.06
CA SER A 13 12.16 3.34 -2.73
C SER A 13 11.63 2.33 -3.72
N GLY A 14 12.39 2.07 -4.78
CA GLY A 14 12.13 0.99 -5.72
C GLY A 14 13.27 0.00 -5.76
N ARG A 15 12.95 -1.25 -6.06
CA ARG A 15 13.94 -2.30 -6.21
C ARG A 15 13.58 -3.28 -7.32
N ALA A 16 14.58 -3.91 -7.87
CA ALA A 16 14.45 -5.00 -8.84
C ALA A 16 15.09 -6.26 -8.29
N ILE A 17 14.33 -7.34 -8.27
CA ILE A 17 14.72 -8.64 -7.76
C ILE A 17 14.65 -9.63 -8.89
N LYS A 18 15.82 -10.24 -9.19
CA LYS A 18 15.92 -11.32 -10.17
C LYS A 18 15.71 -12.65 -9.44
N ALA A 19 14.81 -13.48 -9.96
CA ALA A 19 14.54 -14.78 -9.40
C ALA A 19 14.64 -15.88 -10.45
N THR A 20 15.01 -17.06 -10.00
CA THR A 20 15.08 -18.28 -10.82
C THR A 20 14.34 -19.40 -10.13
N PHE A 21 13.45 -20.05 -10.87
CA PHE A 21 12.72 -21.24 -10.45
C PHE A 21 13.21 -22.46 -11.22
N ASP A 22 13.70 -23.47 -10.50
CA ASP A 22 14.26 -24.70 -11.09
C ASP A 22 13.25 -25.84 -11.28
N GLY A 23 12.01 -25.62 -10.79
CA GLY A 23 10.93 -26.60 -10.74
C GLY A 23 10.54 -26.99 -9.31
N GLU A 24 11.40 -26.74 -8.34
CA GLU A 24 11.18 -27.08 -6.93
C GLU A 24 11.38 -25.85 -6.02
N LYS A 25 12.41 -25.03 -6.32
CA LYS A 25 12.84 -23.94 -5.45
C LYS A 25 12.95 -22.63 -6.21
N ILE A 26 12.53 -21.55 -5.54
CA ILE A 26 12.78 -20.17 -5.97
C ILE A 26 14.06 -19.67 -5.28
N SER A 27 15.04 -19.23 -6.09
CA SER A 27 16.22 -18.52 -5.63
C SER A 27 16.15 -17.09 -6.16
N TYR A 28 16.42 -16.09 -5.33
CA TYR A 28 16.29 -14.70 -5.73
C TYR A 28 17.42 -13.83 -5.16
N GLU A 29 17.70 -12.73 -5.85
CA GLU A 29 18.67 -11.71 -5.44
C GLU A 29 18.18 -10.30 -5.82
N GLU A 30 18.41 -9.32 -4.97
CA GLU A 30 18.22 -7.91 -5.29
C GLU A 30 19.37 -7.45 -6.18
N ILE A 31 19.07 -7.09 -7.42
CA ILE A 31 20.08 -6.66 -8.41
C ILE A 31 20.14 -5.16 -8.59
N HIS A 32 19.10 -4.44 -8.15
CA HIS A 32 19.02 -2.99 -8.26
C HIS A 32 18.12 -2.39 -7.19
N ARG A 33 18.51 -1.23 -6.66
CA ARG A 33 17.74 -0.41 -5.73
C ARG A 33 17.95 1.06 -6.02
N PHE A 34 16.92 1.86 -5.84
CA PHE A 34 16.96 3.31 -5.99
C PHE A 34 15.99 3.99 -5.02
N ASP A 35 16.23 5.25 -4.72
CA ASP A 35 15.31 6.07 -3.93
C ASP A 35 14.19 6.61 -4.82
N ASN A 36 12.94 6.47 -4.38
CA ASN A 36 11.78 7.07 -5.02
C ASN A 36 11.47 8.40 -4.32
N ILE A 37 12.11 9.47 -4.81
CA ILE A 37 12.01 10.80 -4.23
C ILE A 37 10.95 11.59 -5.02
N PRO A 38 9.86 12.02 -4.37
CA PRO A 38 8.86 12.85 -5.03
C PRO A 38 9.42 14.20 -5.49
N VAL A 39 8.95 14.67 -6.63
CA VAL A 39 9.30 15.99 -7.19
C VAL A 39 8.26 17.01 -6.77
N LYS A 40 8.71 18.21 -6.40
CA LYS A 40 7.82 19.36 -6.14
C LYS A 40 7.82 20.27 -7.36
N GLU A 41 6.65 20.47 -7.95
CA GLU A 41 6.45 21.34 -9.11
C GLU A 41 5.16 22.14 -8.95
N ASN A 42 5.21 23.44 -9.17
CA ASN A 42 4.05 24.36 -9.09
C ASN A 42 3.23 24.26 -7.79
N GLY A 43 3.87 23.95 -6.66
CA GLY A 43 3.22 23.81 -5.36
C GLY A 43 2.63 22.43 -5.09
N HIS A 44 2.75 21.51 -6.04
CA HIS A 44 2.28 20.14 -5.95
C HIS A 44 3.40 19.11 -5.82
N ILE A 45 3.06 17.91 -5.37
CA ILE A 45 3.97 16.78 -5.20
C ILE A 45 3.65 15.74 -6.28
N HIS A 46 4.68 15.31 -7.01
CA HIS A 46 4.56 14.36 -8.11
C HIS A 46 5.52 13.19 -7.97
N HIS A 47 5.18 12.07 -8.60
CA HIS A 47 6.10 10.96 -8.82
C HIS A 47 6.97 11.21 -10.05
N ASP A 48 8.28 11.06 -9.94
CA ASP A 48 9.20 11.16 -11.09
C ASP A 48 9.20 9.87 -11.90
N VAL A 49 8.14 9.67 -12.69
CA VAL A 49 7.99 8.50 -13.57
C VAL A 49 9.14 8.39 -14.58
N ASN A 50 9.72 9.52 -15.01
CA ASN A 50 10.85 9.51 -15.95
C ASN A 50 12.11 8.91 -15.30
N MET A 51 12.39 9.30 -14.07
CA MET A 51 13.48 8.73 -13.29
C MET A 51 13.23 7.24 -13.03
N ILE A 52 12.03 6.86 -12.55
CA ILE A 52 11.68 5.46 -12.28
C ILE A 52 11.84 4.61 -13.56
N LEU A 53 11.35 5.09 -14.72
CA LEU A 53 11.51 4.40 -16.00
C LEU A 53 12.98 4.24 -16.41
N ALA A 54 13.83 5.21 -16.12
CA ALA A 54 15.26 5.09 -16.36
C ALA A 54 15.89 4.01 -15.45
N GLU A 55 15.48 3.93 -14.18
CA GLU A 55 15.94 2.89 -13.25
C GLU A 55 15.43 1.49 -13.64
N ILE A 56 14.19 1.37 -14.14
CA ILE A 56 13.67 0.11 -14.73
C ILE A 56 14.58 -0.35 -15.88
N LYS A 57 14.90 0.54 -16.82
CA LYS A 57 15.76 0.19 -17.97
C LYS A 57 17.16 -0.25 -17.54
N LYS A 58 17.76 0.42 -16.56
CA LYS A 58 19.04 0.02 -15.95
C LYS A 58 18.98 -1.37 -15.30
N ALA A 59 17.89 -1.63 -14.57
CA ALA A 59 17.70 -2.94 -13.91
C ALA A 59 17.52 -4.06 -14.93
N VAL A 60 16.77 -3.84 -16.01
CA VAL A 60 16.62 -4.81 -17.10
C VAL A 60 17.98 -5.12 -17.75
N GLU A 61 18.82 -4.11 -17.98
CA GLU A 61 20.17 -4.31 -18.51
C GLU A 61 21.06 -5.12 -17.56
N LYS A 62 21.01 -4.82 -16.25
CA LYS A 62 21.73 -5.58 -15.22
C LYS A 62 21.25 -7.04 -15.10
N ALA A 63 19.94 -7.26 -15.23
CA ALA A 63 19.35 -8.60 -15.12
C ALA A 63 19.82 -9.54 -16.23
N GLY A 64 20.20 -9.01 -17.40
CA GLY A 64 20.53 -9.81 -18.56
C GLY A 64 19.34 -10.60 -19.07
N LYS A 65 19.52 -11.87 -19.38
CA LYS A 65 18.44 -12.73 -19.91
C LYS A 65 17.46 -13.08 -18.78
N VAL A 66 16.20 -12.72 -18.98
CA VAL A 66 15.05 -13.11 -18.15
C VAL A 66 13.85 -13.44 -19.07
N ASP A 67 12.96 -14.29 -18.60
CA ASP A 67 11.79 -14.74 -19.38
C ASP A 67 10.63 -13.76 -19.25
N SER A 68 10.48 -13.13 -18.08
CA SER A 68 9.44 -12.13 -17.83
C SER A 68 9.88 -11.05 -16.85
N LEU A 69 9.11 -9.97 -16.83
CA LEU A 69 9.16 -8.91 -15.81
C LEU A 69 7.76 -8.45 -15.44
N ALA A 70 7.59 -7.94 -14.23
CA ALA A 70 6.33 -7.41 -13.72
C ALA A 70 6.56 -6.31 -12.68
N PHE A 71 5.50 -5.52 -12.43
CA PHE A 71 5.51 -4.38 -11.53
C PHE A 71 4.42 -4.51 -10.49
N ASP A 72 4.75 -4.29 -9.23
CA ASP A 72 3.83 -3.93 -8.18
C ASP A 72 4.22 -2.57 -7.60
N THR A 73 3.23 -1.84 -7.11
CA THR A 73 3.42 -0.49 -6.55
C THR A 73 2.49 -0.25 -5.36
N TRP A 74 2.65 0.92 -4.73
CA TRP A 74 1.64 1.45 -3.82
C TRP A 74 0.29 1.67 -4.53
N GLY A 75 -0.80 1.71 -3.78
CA GLY A 75 -2.17 1.89 -4.29
C GLY A 75 -2.51 3.31 -4.74
N VAL A 76 -3.69 3.49 -5.25
CA VAL A 76 -4.47 4.70 -5.49
C VAL A 76 -3.97 5.70 -6.55
N ASP A 77 -2.68 5.72 -6.87
CA ASP A 77 -2.10 6.71 -7.80
C ASP A 77 -2.18 6.25 -9.27
N TYR A 78 -2.24 7.23 -10.16
CA TYR A 78 -2.44 7.02 -11.60
C TYR A 78 -1.71 8.07 -12.44
N GLY A 79 -1.51 7.75 -13.71
CA GLY A 79 -1.10 8.70 -14.75
C GLY A 79 -2.24 8.98 -15.71
N LEU A 80 -2.29 10.21 -16.23
CA LEU A 80 -3.21 10.65 -17.28
C LEU A 80 -2.47 10.67 -18.61
N LEU A 81 -3.00 9.95 -19.60
CA LEU A 81 -2.45 9.93 -20.96
C LEU A 81 -3.34 10.77 -21.89
N ASP A 82 -2.72 11.48 -22.82
CA ASP A 82 -3.41 12.16 -23.91
C ASP A 82 -3.76 11.17 -25.04
N LYS A 83 -4.43 11.66 -26.08
CA LYS A 83 -4.81 10.88 -27.27
C LYS A 83 -3.62 10.32 -28.07
N ASP A 84 -2.43 10.88 -27.88
CA ASP A 84 -1.20 10.39 -28.51
C ASP A 84 -0.49 9.34 -27.59
N GLY A 85 -1.08 9.00 -26.44
CA GLY A 85 -0.54 8.05 -25.47
C GLY A 85 0.59 8.60 -24.62
N LYS A 86 0.74 9.93 -24.53
CA LYS A 86 1.77 10.58 -23.72
C LYS A 86 1.20 11.05 -22.38
N LEU A 87 2.01 11.02 -21.34
CA LEU A 87 1.65 11.62 -20.06
C LEU A 87 1.38 13.12 -20.23
N ILE A 88 0.21 13.58 -19.75
CA ILE A 88 -0.17 15.01 -19.74
C ILE A 88 0.71 15.78 -18.76
N ASN A 89 0.97 15.16 -17.62
CA ASN A 89 1.85 15.68 -16.56
C ASN A 89 2.45 14.49 -15.79
N LEU A 90 3.42 14.75 -14.93
CA LEU A 90 3.87 13.75 -13.96
C LEU A 90 2.69 13.36 -13.05
N PRO A 91 2.49 12.07 -12.75
CA PRO A 91 1.47 11.61 -11.82
C PRO A 91 1.57 12.32 -10.47
N TYR A 92 0.46 12.74 -9.93
CA TYR A 92 0.43 13.31 -8.59
C TYR A 92 0.71 12.22 -7.53
N HIS A 93 1.37 12.62 -6.48
CA HIS A 93 1.55 11.79 -5.30
C HIS A 93 0.28 11.81 -4.43
N TYR A 94 -0.13 10.69 -3.88
CA TYR A 94 -1.35 10.59 -3.05
C TYR A 94 -1.37 11.50 -1.81
N ARG A 95 -0.20 11.98 -1.36
CA ARG A 95 -0.10 12.96 -0.25
C ARG A 95 -0.11 14.41 -0.73
N ASP A 96 -0.41 14.67 -2.00
CA ASP A 96 -0.53 16.03 -2.51
C ASP A 96 -1.73 16.76 -1.89
N CYS A 97 -1.56 18.06 -1.63
CA CYS A 97 -2.57 18.87 -0.96
C CYS A 97 -3.83 19.12 -1.82
N ARG A 98 -3.84 18.81 -3.13
CA ARG A 98 -4.99 19.04 -4.02
C ARG A 98 -6.26 18.29 -3.59
N THR A 99 -6.11 17.20 -2.82
CA THR A 99 -7.24 16.42 -2.32
C THR A 99 -7.78 16.91 -0.98
N GLU A 100 -7.23 17.97 -0.41
CA GLU A 100 -7.75 18.58 0.82
C GLU A 100 -9.22 19.04 0.60
N GLY A 101 -10.14 18.53 1.44
CA GLY A 101 -11.58 18.79 1.32
C GLY A 101 -12.29 18.04 0.18
N ALA A 102 -11.63 17.10 -0.51
CA ALA A 102 -12.25 16.32 -1.61
C ALA A 102 -13.33 15.37 -1.11
N VAL A 103 -13.15 14.76 0.07
CA VAL A 103 -14.16 13.89 0.70
C VAL A 103 -15.41 14.70 1.05
N GLU A 104 -15.26 15.90 1.63
CA GLU A 104 -16.37 16.80 1.96
C GLU A 104 -17.10 17.32 0.71
N LYS A 105 -16.36 17.53 -0.39
CA LYS A 105 -16.97 17.87 -1.70
C LYS A 105 -17.78 16.69 -2.23
N ALA A 106 -17.23 15.48 -2.15
CA ALA A 106 -17.92 14.27 -2.58
C ALA A 106 -19.16 14.00 -1.74
N ALA A 107 -19.10 14.19 -0.42
CA ALA A 107 -20.24 14.02 0.50
C ALA A 107 -21.43 14.91 0.17
N LYS A 108 -21.23 16.05 -0.52
CA LYS A 108 -22.33 16.91 -1.00
C LYS A 108 -23.08 16.34 -2.20
N LYS A 109 -22.45 15.41 -2.94
CA LYS A 109 -23.02 14.79 -4.14
C LYS A 109 -23.49 13.36 -3.88
N GLN A 110 -22.86 12.65 -2.96
CA GLN A 110 -23.07 11.23 -2.68
C GLN A 110 -23.04 10.99 -1.17
N ASP A 111 -24.02 10.25 -0.64
CA ASP A 111 -23.95 9.72 0.71
C ASP A 111 -22.72 8.78 0.83
N LEU A 112 -21.86 9.02 1.82
CA LEU A 112 -20.63 8.26 1.96
C LEU A 112 -20.87 6.81 2.40
N ASN A 113 -21.97 6.50 3.11
CA ASN A 113 -22.31 5.12 3.43
C ASN A 113 -22.76 4.38 2.18
N GLU A 114 -23.48 5.06 1.27
CA GLU A 114 -23.89 4.48 0.00
C GLU A 114 -22.68 4.29 -0.92
N LEU A 115 -21.76 5.27 -0.98
CA LEU A 115 -20.49 5.12 -1.68
C LEU A 115 -19.73 3.87 -1.20
N TYR A 116 -19.65 3.68 0.13
CA TYR A 116 -19.03 2.49 0.70
C TYR A 116 -19.74 1.19 0.31
N ARG A 117 -21.07 1.15 0.38
CA ARG A 117 -21.86 -0.05 -0.02
C ARG A 117 -21.65 -0.44 -1.48
N LEU A 118 -21.35 0.53 -2.34
CA LEU A 118 -21.11 0.28 -3.77
C LEU A 118 -19.66 -0.14 -4.07
N THR A 119 -18.69 0.42 -3.35
CA THR A 119 -17.27 0.27 -3.68
C THR A 119 -16.43 -0.46 -2.64
N GLY A 120 -16.92 -0.56 -1.41
CA GLY A 120 -16.31 -1.33 -0.33
C GLY A 120 -15.01 -0.78 0.26
N ASN A 121 -14.48 0.33 -0.23
CA ASN A 121 -13.22 0.87 0.27
C ASN A 121 -13.41 1.78 1.48
N GLN A 122 -12.49 1.73 2.43
CA GLN A 122 -12.34 2.76 3.47
C GLN A 122 -12.30 4.15 2.82
N ILE A 123 -13.13 5.08 3.31
CA ILE A 123 -13.21 6.44 2.75
C ILE A 123 -11.98 7.25 3.16
N MET A 124 -11.07 7.45 2.22
CA MET A 124 -9.84 8.21 2.44
C MET A 124 -9.62 9.20 1.30
N GLY A 125 -9.26 10.44 1.60
CA GLY A 125 -9.03 11.50 0.60
C GLY A 125 -7.92 11.17 -0.41
N ILE A 126 -7.11 10.15 -0.14
CA ILE A 126 -6.07 9.67 -1.04
C ILE A 126 -6.59 8.71 -2.12
N ASN A 127 -7.79 8.14 -1.98
CA ASN A 127 -8.32 7.19 -2.96
C ASN A 127 -8.51 7.87 -4.32
N THR A 128 -8.35 7.10 -5.39
CA THR A 128 -8.31 7.60 -6.76
C THR A 128 -9.53 8.47 -7.13
N LEU A 129 -10.73 8.11 -6.67
CA LEU A 129 -11.94 8.90 -6.88
C LEU A 129 -11.74 10.36 -6.43
N PHE A 130 -11.24 10.57 -5.21
CA PHE A 130 -11.05 11.91 -4.64
C PHE A 130 -9.90 12.65 -5.31
N GLN A 131 -8.89 11.92 -5.78
CA GLN A 131 -7.81 12.47 -6.57
C GLN A 131 -8.31 12.94 -7.95
N LEU A 132 -9.11 12.13 -8.67
CA LEU A 132 -9.65 12.46 -10.00
C LEU A 132 -10.58 13.67 -9.98
N ILE A 133 -11.48 13.77 -9.00
CA ILE A 133 -12.38 14.94 -8.88
C ILE A 133 -11.65 16.22 -8.47
N SER A 134 -10.38 16.13 -8.16
CA SER A 134 -9.49 17.25 -7.82
C SER A 134 -8.40 17.46 -8.88
N ASP A 135 -8.49 16.80 -10.04
CA ASP A 135 -7.48 16.86 -11.10
C ASP A 135 -7.97 17.68 -12.29
N ASP A 136 -7.45 18.90 -12.45
CA ASP A 136 -7.81 19.81 -13.55
C ASP A 136 -7.44 19.30 -14.94
N ASN A 137 -6.66 18.23 -15.04
CA ASN A 137 -6.26 17.63 -16.29
C ASN A 137 -7.14 16.44 -16.73
N LEU A 138 -8.09 16.01 -15.89
CA LEU A 138 -8.95 14.85 -16.18
C LEU A 138 -9.72 14.98 -17.49
N GLU A 139 -10.23 16.19 -17.80
CA GLU A 139 -10.96 16.43 -19.06
C GLU A 139 -10.09 16.25 -20.32
N LYS A 140 -8.79 16.57 -20.22
CA LYS A 140 -7.81 16.45 -21.32
C LYS A 140 -7.34 15.02 -21.52
N ALA A 141 -7.55 14.15 -20.53
CA ALA A 141 -7.10 12.78 -20.58
C ALA A 141 -7.94 11.94 -21.56
N ASP A 142 -7.26 11.12 -22.33
CA ASP A 142 -7.82 10.03 -23.12
C ASP A 142 -7.86 8.74 -22.28
N LYS A 143 -6.84 8.52 -21.45
CA LYS A 143 -6.76 7.35 -20.58
C LYS A 143 -6.30 7.70 -19.14
N ILE A 144 -6.82 6.91 -18.19
CA ILE A 144 -6.44 6.85 -16.80
C ILE A 144 -5.75 5.50 -16.59
N VAL A 145 -4.49 5.49 -16.16
CA VAL A 145 -3.70 4.26 -16.02
C VAL A 145 -3.06 4.22 -14.64
N PHE A 146 -3.33 3.18 -13.84
CA PHE A 146 -2.75 3.03 -12.50
C PHE A 146 -1.24 2.82 -12.56
N MET A 147 -0.54 3.15 -11.47
CA MET A 147 0.93 3.20 -11.47
C MET A 147 1.62 1.92 -11.96
N PRO A 148 1.28 0.69 -11.50
CA PRO A 148 1.94 -0.51 -12.00
C PRO A 148 1.64 -0.76 -13.47
N ASP A 149 0.39 -0.52 -13.88
CA ASP A 149 -0.05 -0.65 -15.26
C ASP A 149 0.60 0.40 -16.18
N LEU A 150 0.86 1.60 -15.64
CA LEU A 150 1.56 2.67 -16.36
C LEU A 150 2.99 2.26 -16.74
N PHE A 151 3.74 1.61 -15.84
CA PHE A 151 5.07 1.11 -16.18
C PHE A 151 5.01 0.00 -17.21
N GLY A 152 4.02 -0.88 -17.12
CA GLY A 152 3.73 -1.88 -18.17
C GLY A 152 3.44 -1.23 -19.53
N TYR A 153 2.56 -0.21 -19.53
CA TYR A 153 2.23 0.58 -20.72
C TYR A 153 3.44 1.28 -21.34
N LEU A 154 4.25 1.96 -20.52
CA LEU A 154 5.44 2.68 -21.00
C LEU A 154 6.51 1.78 -21.63
N LEU A 155 6.48 0.48 -21.35
CA LEU A 155 7.36 -0.49 -21.99
C LEU A 155 6.76 -1.17 -23.22
N THR A 156 5.43 -1.42 -23.22
CA THR A 156 4.77 -2.26 -24.24
C THR A 156 3.84 -1.50 -25.19
N GLY A 157 3.35 -0.32 -24.77
CA GLY A 157 2.29 0.40 -25.46
C GLY A 157 0.87 -0.13 -25.20
N ASN A 158 0.71 -1.22 -24.44
CA ASN A 158 -0.57 -1.81 -24.09
C ASN A 158 -0.99 -1.40 -22.67
N SER A 159 -2.23 -0.93 -22.53
CA SER A 159 -2.77 -0.49 -21.24
C SER A 159 -3.88 -1.41 -20.74
N VAL A 160 -3.86 -1.69 -19.45
CA VAL A 160 -4.88 -2.44 -18.71
C VAL A 160 -5.22 -1.70 -17.42
N SER A 161 -6.22 -2.18 -16.70
CA SER A 161 -6.48 -1.88 -15.30
C SER A 161 -6.48 -3.20 -14.53
N GLU A 162 -5.37 -3.54 -13.88
CA GLU A 162 -5.29 -4.77 -13.14
C GLU A 162 -6.20 -4.70 -11.90
N TYR A 163 -6.90 -5.80 -11.59
CA TYR A 163 -7.98 -5.79 -10.59
C TYR A 163 -7.55 -5.35 -9.20
N THR A 164 -6.40 -5.80 -8.72
CA THR A 164 -6.00 -5.51 -7.33
C THR A 164 -5.69 -4.04 -7.14
N ILE A 165 -4.98 -3.41 -8.10
CA ILE A 165 -4.71 -1.97 -8.04
C ILE A 165 -5.98 -1.15 -8.32
N ALA A 166 -6.81 -1.55 -9.27
CA ALA A 166 -8.07 -0.89 -9.58
C ALA A 166 -9.03 -0.90 -8.38
N SER A 167 -8.99 -1.94 -7.54
CA SER A 167 -9.83 -2.04 -6.35
C SER A 167 -9.50 -1.02 -5.26
N THR A 168 -8.32 -0.38 -5.31
CA THR A 168 -7.98 0.69 -4.37
C THR A 168 -8.63 2.03 -4.70
N SER A 169 -9.31 2.11 -5.85
CA SER A 169 -9.73 3.38 -6.48
C SER A 169 -10.94 4.04 -5.85
N GLN A 170 -11.76 3.37 -5.04
CA GLN A 170 -13.10 3.80 -4.62
C GLN A 170 -14.11 3.88 -5.79
N MET A 171 -13.86 3.17 -6.89
CA MET A 171 -14.72 3.19 -8.08
C MET A 171 -15.03 1.80 -8.63
N LEU A 172 -14.39 0.75 -8.11
CA LEU A 172 -14.67 -0.63 -8.51
C LEU A 172 -15.72 -1.24 -7.57
N SER A 173 -16.71 -1.93 -8.12
CA SER A 173 -17.68 -2.70 -7.34
C SER A 173 -17.07 -4.08 -6.99
N PRO A 174 -16.83 -4.38 -5.72
CA PRO A 174 -16.27 -5.69 -5.35
C PRO A 174 -17.25 -6.83 -5.56
N SER A 175 -18.58 -6.59 -5.50
CA SER A 175 -19.60 -7.61 -5.75
C SER A 175 -19.75 -7.94 -7.23
N GLU A 176 -19.64 -6.93 -8.13
CA GLU A 176 -19.89 -7.09 -9.56
C GLU A 176 -18.61 -7.28 -10.37
N LYS A 177 -17.43 -7.07 -9.74
CA LYS A 177 -16.10 -7.15 -10.38
C LYS A 177 -15.99 -6.28 -11.64
N LYS A 178 -16.58 -5.06 -11.56
CA LYS A 178 -16.57 -4.08 -12.65
C LYS A 178 -16.56 -2.66 -12.11
N TRP A 179 -16.28 -1.68 -12.96
CA TRP A 179 -16.42 -0.27 -12.62
C TRP A 179 -17.85 0.02 -12.14
N CYS A 180 -17.99 0.81 -11.09
CA CYS A 180 -19.28 1.24 -10.59
C CYS A 180 -19.79 2.45 -11.39
N GLY A 181 -20.56 2.19 -12.46
CA GLY A 181 -21.07 3.21 -13.37
C GLY A 181 -21.88 4.31 -12.65
N GLU A 182 -22.58 3.95 -11.58
CA GLU A 182 -23.29 4.95 -10.76
C GLU A 182 -22.36 5.99 -10.15
N ILE A 183 -21.19 5.56 -9.68
CA ILE A 183 -20.18 6.46 -9.07
C ILE A 183 -19.45 7.25 -10.13
N THR A 184 -18.99 6.60 -11.20
CA THR A 184 -18.26 7.27 -12.28
C THR A 184 -19.09 8.34 -12.95
N GLU A 185 -20.38 8.05 -13.27
CA GLU A 185 -21.32 9.00 -13.84
C GLU A 185 -21.61 10.18 -12.91
N LYS A 186 -21.90 9.88 -11.62
CA LYS A 186 -22.24 10.90 -10.62
C LYS A 186 -21.13 11.92 -10.41
N PHE A 187 -19.89 11.48 -10.50
CA PHE A 187 -18.72 12.35 -10.35
C PHE A 187 -18.19 12.92 -11.68
N GLY A 188 -18.81 12.57 -12.81
CA GLY A 188 -18.44 13.05 -14.14
C GLY A 188 -17.13 12.43 -14.67
N ILE A 189 -16.83 11.21 -14.22
CA ILE A 189 -15.67 10.46 -14.67
C ILE A 189 -16.11 9.56 -15.83
N ASP A 190 -15.57 9.80 -17.00
CA ASP A 190 -15.85 8.98 -18.19
C ASP A 190 -15.18 7.61 -18.03
N GLU A 191 -15.99 6.57 -17.85
CA GLU A 191 -15.53 5.20 -17.63
C GLU A 191 -14.75 4.65 -18.84
N SER A 192 -14.99 5.18 -20.05
CA SER A 192 -14.26 4.77 -21.27
C SER A 192 -12.77 5.15 -21.24
N LYS A 193 -12.37 6.03 -20.31
CA LYS A 193 -10.96 6.38 -20.09
C LYS A 193 -10.19 5.32 -19.30
N PHE A 194 -10.88 4.43 -18.60
CA PHE A 194 -10.22 3.28 -17.98
C PHE A 194 -9.89 2.21 -19.01
N SER A 195 -8.74 1.61 -18.86
CA SER A 195 -8.36 0.45 -19.67
C SER A 195 -9.16 -0.79 -19.23
N PRO A 196 -9.24 -1.84 -20.07
CA PRO A 196 -9.94 -3.07 -19.70
C PRO A 196 -9.42 -3.66 -18.38
N LEU A 197 -10.36 -4.09 -17.53
CA LEU A 197 -10.03 -4.81 -16.31
C LEU A 197 -9.35 -6.14 -16.63
N THR A 198 -8.29 -6.47 -15.91
CA THR A 198 -7.44 -7.62 -16.21
C THR A 198 -7.02 -8.33 -14.92
N GLU A 199 -7.02 -9.66 -14.97
CA GLU A 199 -6.53 -10.49 -13.88
C GLU A 199 -4.99 -10.41 -13.74
N PRO A 200 -4.43 -10.66 -12.55
CA PRO A 200 -3.01 -10.93 -12.39
C PRO A 200 -2.54 -12.09 -13.28
N SER A 201 -1.23 -12.23 -13.48
CA SER A 201 -0.59 -13.27 -14.30
C SER A 201 -0.96 -13.24 -15.79
N THR A 202 -1.44 -12.10 -16.28
CA THR A 202 -1.78 -11.89 -17.70
C THR A 202 -0.59 -11.28 -18.45
N VAL A 203 -0.28 -11.81 -19.66
CA VAL A 203 0.77 -11.25 -20.52
C VAL A 203 0.25 -9.97 -21.17
N LEU A 204 0.86 -8.84 -20.82
CA LEU A 204 0.53 -7.52 -21.34
C LEU A 204 1.18 -7.26 -22.72
N GLY A 205 2.37 -7.78 -22.94
CA GLY A 205 3.15 -7.59 -24.15
C GLY A 205 4.61 -7.98 -23.95
N GLU A 206 5.49 -7.44 -24.79
CA GLU A 206 6.93 -7.71 -24.71
C GLU A 206 7.75 -6.42 -24.74
N TYR A 207 8.84 -6.41 -23.98
CA TYR A 207 9.86 -5.38 -23.99
C TYR A 207 11.24 -6.00 -24.23
N LYS A 208 11.90 -5.68 -25.34
CA LYS A 208 13.22 -6.26 -25.74
C LYS A 208 13.22 -7.81 -25.73
N GLY A 209 12.11 -8.45 -26.11
CA GLY A 209 11.95 -9.90 -26.11
C GLY A 209 11.71 -10.53 -24.72
N ILE A 210 11.43 -9.72 -23.71
CA ILE A 210 11.05 -10.13 -22.35
C ILE A 210 9.55 -9.93 -22.22
N LYS A 211 8.81 -10.93 -21.76
CA LYS A 211 7.39 -10.80 -21.49
C LYS A 211 7.15 -9.81 -20.34
N VAL A 212 6.24 -8.87 -20.52
CA VAL A 212 5.72 -8.02 -19.46
C VAL A 212 4.40 -8.65 -19.00
N ILE A 213 4.33 -9.01 -17.70
CA ILE A 213 3.21 -9.73 -17.12
C ILE A 213 2.58 -8.84 -16.06
N THR A 214 1.23 -8.79 -15.98
CA THR A 214 0.53 -8.21 -14.84
C THR A 214 0.69 -9.13 -13.64
N VAL A 215 0.87 -8.55 -12.47
CA VAL A 215 0.81 -9.26 -11.18
C VAL A 215 -0.22 -8.56 -10.31
N ALA A 216 -0.39 -8.92 -9.06
CA ALA A 216 -1.15 -8.09 -8.14
C ALA A 216 -0.48 -6.71 -8.09
N GLY A 217 -1.06 -5.73 -8.77
CA GLY A 217 -0.46 -4.41 -8.96
C GLY A 217 -0.32 -3.62 -7.64
N HIS A 218 -1.18 -3.89 -6.65
CA HIS A 218 -1.06 -3.35 -5.30
C HIS A 218 -0.06 -4.19 -4.48
N ASP A 219 0.99 -3.57 -3.96
CA ASP A 219 2.10 -4.20 -3.21
C ASP A 219 1.63 -5.10 -2.06
N THR A 220 0.60 -4.66 -1.33
CA THR A 220 -0.02 -5.46 -0.26
C THR A 220 -0.61 -6.76 -0.79
N GLN A 221 -1.28 -6.75 -1.93
CA GLN A 221 -1.91 -7.94 -2.50
C GLN A 221 -0.83 -8.91 -3.03
N CYS A 222 0.28 -8.39 -3.54
CA CYS A 222 1.47 -9.20 -3.80
C CYS A 222 2.02 -9.83 -2.51
N ALA A 223 2.12 -9.08 -1.42
CA ALA A 223 2.61 -9.62 -0.15
C ALA A 223 1.69 -10.73 0.39
N VAL A 224 0.37 -10.57 0.30
CA VAL A 224 -0.61 -11.60 0.69
C VAL A 224 -0.49 -12.83 -0.20
N ALA A 225 -0.27 -12.68 -1.50
CA ALA A 225 -0.04 -13.81 -2.42
C ALA A 225 1.19 -14.67 -2.05
N ALA A 226 2.16 -14.10 -1.31
CA ALA A 226 3.33 -14.83 -0.80
C ALA A 226 3.12 -15.41 0.60
N MET A 227 1.93 -15.30 1.19
CA MET A 227 1.65 -15.79 2.53
C MET A 227 1.81 -17.31 2.60
N PRO A 228 2.58 -17.85 3.58
CA PRO A 228 2.91 -19.27 3.63
C PRO A 228 1.73 -20.20 3.93
N SER A 229 0.65 -19.65 4.47
CA SER A 229 -0.50 -20.44 4.93
C SER A 229 -1.81 -19.71 4.66
N VAL A 230 -2.69 -20.34 3.92
CA VAL A 230 -4.03 -19.85 3.53
C VAL A 230 -5.17 -20.51 4.34
N GLU A 231 -4.93 -20.87 5.59
CA GLU A 231 -5.98 -21.39 6.45
C GLU A 231 -7.02 -20.33 6.77
N ASN A 232 -8.30 -20.69 6.77
CA ASN A 232 -9.42 -19.75 6.92
C ASN A 232 -9.42 -18.93 8.22
N ASN A 233 -8.65 -19.35 9.23
CA ASN A 233 -8.54 -18.68 10.53
C ASN A 233 -7.25 -17.86 10.67
N ASN A 234 -6.52 -17.63 9.59
CA ASN A 234 -5.34 -16.79 9.59
C ASN A 234 -5.70 -15.35 9.23
N ALA A 235 -5.09 -14.42 9.96
CA ALA A 235 -5.03 -13.02 9.58
C ALA A 235 -3.67 -12.73 8.93
N PHE A 236 -3.61 -11.64 8.19
CA PHE A 236 -2.35 -11.09 7.69
C PHE A 236 -2.12 -9.67 8.22
N LEU A 237 -0.86 -9.26 8.27
CA LEU A 237 -0.43 -7.90 8.51
C LEU A 237 0.70 -7.57 7.53
N SER A 238 0.39 -6.86 6.45
CA SER A 238 1.41 -6.26 5.59
C SER A 238 1.99 -5.05 6.32
N CYS A 239 3.21 -5.19 6.84
CA CYS A 239 3.84 -4.22 7.73
C CYS A 239 5.02 -3.52 7.04
N GLY A 240 4.74 -2.33 6.52
CA GLY A 240 5.68 -1.44 5.87
C GLY A 240 5.52 0.01 6.33
N THR A 241 5.57 0.95 5.41
CA THR A 241 5.24 2.38 5.66
C THR A 241 3.82 2.50 6.19
N TRP A 242 2.88 1.82 5.55
CA TRP A 242 1.55 1.52 6.07
C TRP A 242 1.55 0.15 6.75
N SER A 243 0.55 -0.10 7.58
CA SER A 243 0.22 -1.41 8.15
C SER A 243 -1.20 -1.77 7.72
N LEU A 244 -1.33 -2.77 6.84
CA LEU A 244 -2.62 -3.26 6.40
C LEU A 244 -2.88 -4.61 7.07
N ILE A 245 -3.81 -4.61 8.02
CA ILE A 245 -4.20 -5.81 8.77
C ILE A 245 -5.54 -6.33 8.26
N GLY A 246 -5.65 -7.62 7.97
CA GLY A 246 -6.86 -8.17 7.35
C GLY A 246 -6.93 -9.69 7.33
N CYS A 247 -7.92 -10.16 6.59
CA CYS A 247 -8.10 -11.57 6.26
C CYS A 247 -8.70 -11.72 4.86
N GLU A 248 -8.51 -12.88 4.25
CA GLU A 248 -9.15 -13.22 2.98
C GLU A 248 -10.59 -13.71 3.17
N LEU A 249 -11.49 -13.25 2.29
CA LEU A 249 -12.89 -13.62 2.22
C LEU A 249 -13.25 -14.06 0.79
N ASP A 250 -14.27 -14.90 0.67
CA ASP A 250 -14.83 -15.30 -0.63
C ASP A 250 -15.76 -14.19 -1.20
N GLU A 251 -16.40 -13.41 -0.33
CA GLU A 251 -17.34 -12.36 -0.68
C GLU A 251 -17.07 -11.07 0.13
N PRO A 252 -17.35 -9.88 -0.42
CA PRO A 252 -17.13 -8.61 0.26
C PRO A 252 -18.15 -8.36 1.38
N ILE A 253 -17.74 -7.61 2.40
CA ILE A 253 -18.61 -7.13 3.48
C ILE A 253 -18.90 -5.64 3.30
N LEU A 254 -20.09 -5.30 2.83
CA LEU A 254 -20.50 -3.95 2.44
C LEU A 254 -21.55 -3.34 3.41
N THR A 255 -21.37 -3.56 4.71
CA THR A 255 -22.32 -3.11 5.73
C THR A 255 -21.97 -1.73 6.29
N ASP A 256 -22.96 -1.02 6.84
CA ASP A 256 -22.75 0.25 7.53
C ASP A 256 -21.81 0.09 8.73
N LYS A 257 -21.87 -1.06 9.41
CA LYS A 257 -20.93 -1.39 10.48
C LYS A 257 -19.49 -1.43 9.96
N SER A 258 -19.26 -2.11 8.83
CA SER A 258 -17.94 -2.19 8.20
C SER A 258 -17.41 -0.80 7.82
N ASN A 259 -18.27 0.05 7.24
CA ASN A 259 -17.91 1.44 6.93
C ASN A 259 -17.58 2.24 8.18
N SER A 260 -18.41 2.17 9.22
CA SER A 260 -18.19 2.90 10.49
C SER A 260 -16.92 2.49 11.22
N LEU A 261 -16.43 1.28 10.94
CA LEU A 261 -15.17 0.73 11.44
C LEU A 261 -14.00 0.97 10.48
N GLU A 262 -14.22 1.68 9.37
CA GLU A 262 -13.20 2.03 8.37
C GLU A 262 -12.48 0.80 7.79
N LEU A 263 -13.23 -0.24 7.46
CA LEU A 263 -12.72 -1.47 6.87
C LEU A 263 -12.85 -1.42 5.34
N SER A 264 -11.89 -1.98 4.63
CA SER A 264 -11.79 -1.96 3.16
C SER A 264 -11.95 -3.36 2.60
N ASN A 265 -12.57 -3.45 1.41
CA ASN A 265 -12.63 -4.67 0.61
C ASN A 265 -11.80 -4.44 -0.65
N GLU A 266 -10.67 -5.13 -0.77
CA GLU A 266 -9.79 -5.02 -1.92
C GLU A 266 -9.67 -6.38 -2.63
N PHE A 267 -9.46 -6.40 -3.94
CA PHE A 267 -9.25 -7.66 -4.64
C PHE A 267 -7.87 -8.22 -4.32
N GLY A 268 -7.83 -9.48 -3.88
CA GLY A 268 -6.61 -10.27 -3.74
C GLY A 268 -6.21 -10.93 -5.06
N ALA A 269 -4.93 -11.34 -5.14
CA ALA A 269 -4.35 -11.93 -6.34
C ALA A 269 -4.99 -13.26 -6.78
N ASN A 270 -5.71 -13.94 -5.88
CA ASN A 270 -6.37 -15.24 -6.08
C ASN A 270 -7.88 -15.12 -6.37
N GLY A 271 -8.37 -13.90 -6.67
CA GLY A 271 -9.78 -13.62 -6.90
C GLY A 271 -10.65 -13.55 -5.64
N LYS A 272 -10.04 -13.62 -4.45
CA LYS A 272 -10.68 -13.37 -3.17
C LYS A 272 -10.75 -11.89 -2.85
N ILE A 273 -11.42 -11.56 -1.75
CA ILE A 273 -11.46 -10.23 -1.18
C ILE A 273 -10.51 -10.20 0.03
N ASP A 274 -9.55 -9.30 0.00
CA ASP A 274 -8.76 -8.94 1.17
C ASP A 274 -9.52 -7.89 1.96
N TYR A 275 -10.16 -8.35 3.03
CA TYR A 275 -10.92 -7.52 3.95
C TYR A 275 -10.01 -7.00 5.03
N LEU A 276 -9.71 -5.71 5.01
CA LEU A 276 -8.60 -5.15 5.76
C LEU A 276 -8.88 -3.75 6.33
N LYS A 277 -8.02 -3.32 7.23
CA LYS A 277 -7.91 -1.94 7.74
C LYS A 277 -6.56 -1.36 7.39
N ASN A 278 -6.56 -0.15 6.81
CA ASN A 278 -5.37 0.66 6.62
C ASN A 278 -5.04 1.39 7.92
N ILE A 279 -3.80 1.26 8.38
CA ILE A 279 -3.28 1.87 9.61
C ILE A 279 -1.97 2.56 9.27
N SER A 280 -1.70 3.73 9.83
CA SER A 280 -0.38 4.35 9.79
C SER A 280 0.64 3.41 10.44
N GLY A 281 1.56 2.89 9.64
CA GLY A 281 2.48 1.85 10.08
C GLY A 281 3.83 2.37 10.57
N LEU A 282 4.89 1.72 10.08
CA LEU A 282 6.27 2.08 10.43
C LEU A 282 6.70 3.46 9.90
N TRP A 283 5.84 4.12 9.11
CA TRP A 283 6.03 5.51 8.73
C TRP A 283 6.31 6.41 9.95
N LEU A 284 5.64 6.17 11.08
CA LEU A 284 5.88 6.92 12.31
C LEU A 284 7.33 6.79 12.82
N ILE A 285 7.89 5.59 12.77
CA ILE A 285 9.30 5.37 13.15
C ILE A 285 10.25 5.98 12.11
N GLN A 286 9.91 5.86 10.82
CA GLN A 286 10.71 6.43 9.72
C GLN A 286 10.75 7.96 9.83
N GLU A 287 9.61 8.58 10.07
CA GLU A 287 9.48 10.04 10.21
C GLU A 287 10.19 10.54 11.47
N LEU A 288 10.03 9.86 12.61
CA LEU A 288 10.77 10.18 13.84
C LEU A 288 12.28 10.14 13.59
N LYS A 289 12.76 9.07 12.95
CA LYS A 289 14.18 8.91 12.61
C LYS A 289 14.67 10.01 11.67
N ARG A 290 13.87 10.40 10.66
CA ARG A 290 14.17 11.50 9.74
C ARG A 290 14.29 12.83 10.50
N ASN A 291 13.33 13.16 11.36
CA ASN A 291 13.34 14.38 12.16
C ASN A 291 14.55 14.45 13.11
N LEU A 292 14.92 13.33 13.72
CA LEU A 292 16.10 13.25 14.57
C LEU A 292 17.40 13.48 13.76
N ALA A 293 17.46 12.93 12.53
CA ALA A 293 18.61 13.13 11.65
C ALA A 293 18.77 14.61 11.21
N GLU A 294 17.67 15.33 10.97
CA GLU A 294 17.67 16.78 10.68
C GLU A 294 18.17 17.60 11.87
N GLN A 295 17.94 17.11 13.10
CA GLN A 295 18.46 17.70 14.33
C GLN A 295 19.93 17.31 14.62
N GLY A 296 20.56 16.49 13.75
CA GLY A 296 21.95 16.04 13.88
C GLY A 296 22.12 14.70 14.59
N TYR A 297 21.03 14.04 15.01
CA TYR A 297 21.07 12.74 15.68
C TYR A 297 20.89 11.61 14.68
N LYS A 298 21.90 10.76 14.48
CA LYS A 298 21.88 9.64 13.56
C LYS A 298 21.71 8.31 14.30
N TYR A 299 20.50 7.78 14.28
CA TYR A 299 20.18 6.47 14.86
C TYR A 299 19.95 5.42 13.78
N SER A 300 20.38 4.19 14.03
CA SER A 300 19.91 3.02 13.27
C SER A 300 18.54 2.57 13.79
N TYR A 301 17.79 1.80 13.01
CA TYR A 301 16.52 1.21 13.48
C TYR A 301 16.75 0.33 14.72
N ASN A 302 17.77 -0.52 14.70
CA ASN A 302 18.15 -1.33 15.86
C ASN A 302 18.50 -0.48 17.11
N GLY A 303 19.16 0.69 16.92
CA GLY A 303 19.44 1.61 18.02
C GLY A 303 18.17 2.20 18.62
N LEU A 304 17.20 2.57 17.79
CA LEU A 304 15.88 3.04 18.25
C LEU A 304 15.10 1.94 18.98
N GLU A 305 15.13 0.71 18.46
CA GLU A 305 14.52 -0.46 19.11
C GLU A 305 15.14 -0.72 20.50
N CYS A 306 16.47 -0.71 20.63
CA CYS A 306 17.14 -0.87 21.93
C CYS A 306 16.69 0.19 22.94
N MET A 307 16.66 1.47 22.54
CA MET A 307 16.17 2.55 23.40
C MET A 307 14.72 2.35 23.84
N ALA A 308 13.86 1.84 22.93
CA ALA A 308 12.48 1.52 23.27
C ALA A 308 12.39 0.38 24.28
N ARG A 309 13.20 -0.67 24.14
CA ARG A 309 13.25 -1.81 25.09
C ARG A 309 13.66 -1.38 26.50
N GLU A 310 14.59 -0.43 26.62
CA GLU A 310 15.06 0.11 27.89
C GLU A 310 14.07 1.08 28.55
N SER A 311 13.12 1.62 27.79
CA SER A 311 12.12 2.57 28.29
C SER A 311 11.01 1.87 29.09
N GLN A 312 10.44 2.60 30.06
CA GLN A 312 9.33 2.08 30.89
C GLN A 312 8.11 1.73 30.01
N PRO A 313 7.56 0.50 30.12
CA PRO A 313 6.39 0.10 29.36
C PRO A 313 5.10 0.80 29.81
N PHE A 314 4.15 0.91 28.88
CA PHE A 314 2.76 1.35 29.09
C PHE A 314 2.62 2.72 29.74
N LYS A 315 3.52 3.65 29.37
CA LYS A 315 3.58 4.98 29.97
C LYS A 315 2.82 6.03 29.17
N PHE A 316 2.84 5.91 27.84
CA PHE A 316 2.24 6.85 26.88
C PHE A 316 1.62 6.11 25.71
N PHE A 317 0.52 6.68 25.17
CA PHE A 317 -0.19 6.11 24.02
C PHE A 317 -0.62 7.20 23.06
N ILE A 318 -0.61 6.87 21.76
CA ILE A 318 -1.12 7.69 20.69
C ILE A 318 -2.12 6.88 19.87
N ASP A 319 -3.03 7.53 19.15
CA ASP A 319 -3.67 6.87 17.99
C ASP A 319 -2.76 7.04 16.79
N PRO A 320 -2.20 5.94 16.22
CA PRO A 320 -1.34 6.02 15.04
C PRO A 320 -1.98 6.74 13.84
N ASP A 321 -3.31 6.71 13.74
CA ASP A 321 -4.08 7.31 12.66
C ASP A 321 -4.55 8.73 12.95
N ALA A 322 -4.15 9.32 14.08
CA ALA A 322 -4.52 10.68 14.41
C ALA A 322 -4.06 11.66 13.30
N PRO A 323 -4.96 12.53 12.78
CA PRO A 323 -4.65 13.41 11.64
C PRO A 323 -3.42 14.30 11.86
N GLU A 324 -3.19 14.75 13.10
CA GLU A 324 -2.03 15.55 13.47
C GLU A 324 -0.70 14.81 13.30
N LEU A 325 -0.68 13.46 13.32
CA LEU A 325 0.52 12.63 13.17
C LEU A 325 0.83 12.27 11.72
N SER A 326 -0.08 12.52 10.77
CA SER A 326 0.03 12.05 9.37
C SER A 326 0.92 12.90 8.44
N ARG A 327 1.39 14.08 8.88
CA ARG A 327 2.13 15.02 8.04
C ARG A 327 3.64 14.95 8.27
N HIS A 328 4.43 15.17 7.22
CA HIS A 328 5.88 15.38 7.29
C HIS A 328 6.20 16.67 8.05
N ASP A 329 6.47 16.54 9.35
CA ASP A 329 6.70 17.64 10.26
C ASP A 329 7.46 17.13 11.51
N ASN A 330 7.62 17.94 12.56
CA ASN A 330 8.28 17.50 13.78
C ASN A 330 7.42 16.50 14.57
N LEU A 331 7.54 15.21 14.24
CA LEU A 331 6.74 14.14 14.84
C LEU A 331 6.95 14.01 16.35
N THR A 332 8.17 14.28 16.84
CA THR A 332 8.46 14.24 18.28
C THR A 332 7.58 15.22 19.05
N ASP A 333 7.46 16.47 18.57
CA ASP A 333 6.64 17.47 19.24
C ASP A 333 5.14 17.18 19.08
N LYS A 334 4.73 16.59 17.96
CA LYS A 334 3.35 16.15 17.74
C LYS A 334 2.94 15.04 18.72
N ILE A 335 3.80 14.03 18.94
CA ILE A 335 3.56 12.97 19.93
C ILE A 335 3.41 13.59 21.33
N LYS A 336 4.31 14.52 21.70
CA LYS A 336 4.21 15.23 22.99
C LYS A 336 2.90 15.99 23.13
N SER A 337 2.53 16.74 22.08
CA SER A 337 1.28 17.53 22.07
C SER A 337 0.05 16.63 22.13
N TYR A 338 0.06 15.50 21.41
CA TYR A 338 -1.01 14.52 21.46
C TYR A 338 -1.19 13.97 22.89
N CYS A 339 -0.10 13.58 23.55
CA CYS A 339 -0.15 13.09 24.93
C CYS A 339 -0.70 14.15 25.89
N GLU A 340 -0.25 15.41 25.79
CA GLU A 340 -0.77 16.51 26.62
C GLU A 340 -2.28 16.74 26.37
N LYS A 341 -2.71 16.79 25.10
CA LYS A 341 -4.11 16.97 24.68
C LYS A 341 -5.02 15.87 25.21
N THR A 342 -4.50 14.65 25.36
CA THR A 342 -5.25 13.49 25.89
C THR A 342 -5.07 13.31 27.39
N GLY A 343 -4.48 14.29 28.11
CA GLY A 343 -4.32 14.26 29.56
C GLY A 343 -3.20 13.35 30.06
N GLN A 344 -2.34 12.90 29.17
CA GLN A 344 -1.16 12.09 29.51
C GLN A 344 0.05 13.00 29.81
N LYS A 345 1.04 12.45 30.55
CA LYS A 345 2.38 13.05 30.54
C LYS A 345 2.99 12.90 29.15
N LYS A 346 3.99 13.69 28.82
CA LYS A 346 4.69 13.62 27.54
C LYS A 346 5.95 12.77 27.62
N PRO A 347 6.33 12.06 26.55
CA PRO A 347 7.62 11.41 26.46
C PRO A 347 8.74 12.46 26.44
N GLU A 348 9.77 12.24 27.24
CA GLU A 348 10.90 13.17 27.38
C GLU A 348 12.14 12.67 26.61
N THR A 349 12.26 11.37 26.41
CA THR A 349 13.39 10.74 25.72
C THR A 349 12.99 10.16 24.35
N VAL A 350 13.98 9.98 23.48
CA VAL A 350 13.79 9.30 22.20
C VAL A 350 13.25 7.88 22.39
N GLY A 351 13.80 7.14 23.37
CA GLY A 351 13.36 5.78 23.68
C GLY A 351 11.89 5.73 24.12
N GLU A 352 11.43 6.68 24.94
CA GLU A 352 10.01 6.77 25.32
C GLU A 352 9.12 7.06 24.12
N ALA A 353 9.53 7.97 23.22
CA ALA A 353 8.75 8.28 22.02
C ALA A 353 8.66 7.07 21.07
N VAL A 354 9.76 6.35 20.85
CA VAL A 354 9.78 5.14 20.03
C VAL A 354 8.92 4.04 20.65
N ARG A 355 9.03 3.83 21.94
CA ARG A 355 8.21 2.86 22.67
C ARG A 355 6.72 3.20 22.59
N THR A 356 6.37 4.47 22.73
CA THR A 356 4.99 4.95 22.55
C THR A 356 4.43 4.53 21.19
N ILE A 357 5.21 4.70 20.10
CA ILE A 357 4.80 4.29 18.76
C ILE A 357 4.58 2.77 18.71
N TYR A 358 5.53 1.96 19.18
CA TYR A 358 5.43 0.50 19.13
C TYR A 358 4.24 -0.06 19.92
N GLU A 359 4.07 0.39 21.14
CA GLU A 359 2.94 -0.05 21.99
C GLU A 359 1.60 0.36 21.39
N SER A 360 1.53 1.58 20.84
CA SER A 360 0.32 2.08 20.19
C SER A 360 -0.01 1.31 18.90
N LEU A 361 0.99 0.95 18.09
CA LEU A 361 0.81 0.11 16.90
C LEU A 361 0.30 -1.29 17.29
N ALA A 362 0.91 -1.93 18.29
CA ALA A 362 0.48 -3.26 18.73
C ALA A 362 -0.97 -3.26 19.24
N LEU A 363 -1.37 -2.24 20.01
CA LEU A 363 -2.75 -2.05 20.46
C LEU A 363 -3.70 -1.77 19.30
N LYS A 364 -3.27 -0.98 18.31
CA LYS A 364 -4.08 -0.68 17.12
C LYS A 364 -4.31 -1.95 16.28
N TYR A 365 -3.30 -2.82 16.16
CA TYR A 365 -3.44 -4.11 15.46
C TYR A 365 -4.47 -5.00 16.16
N ARG A 366 -4.42 -5.08 17.49
CA ARG A 366 -5.44 -5.81 18.26
C ARG A 366 -6.83 -5.23 18.02
N TYR A 367 -6.98 -3.93 18.17
CA TYR A 367 -8.26 -3.26 17.97
C TYR A 367 -8.83 -3.50 16.56
N ALA A 368 -7.99 -3.38 15.53
CA ALA A 368 -8.40 -3.65 14.16
C ALA A 368 -8.79 -5.11 13.93
N LEU A 369 -8.04 -6.07 14.48
CA LEU A 369 -8.35 -7.48 14.33
C LEU A 369 -9.65 -7.88 15.07
N GLU A 370 -9.94 -7.28 16.22
CA GLU A 370 -11.21 -7.42 16.93
C GLU A 370 -12.37 -6.88 16.09
N GLN A 371 -12.21 -5.72 15.42
CA GLN A 371 -13.21 -5.15 14.51
C GLN A 371 -13.47 -6.07 13.29
N ILE A 372 -12.41 -6.63 12.70
CA ILE A 372 -12.52 -7.59 11.58
C ILE A 372 -13.22 -8.85 12.05
N SER A 373 -12.87 -9.39 13.23
CA SER A 373 -13.54 -10.53 13.84
C SER A 373 -15.04 -10.28 14.05
N ASP A 374 -15.39 -9.09 14.52
CA ASP A 374 -16.78 -8.66 14.76
C ASP A 374 -17.62 -8.53 13.46
N CYS A 375 -17.00 -8.19 12.34
CA CYS A 375 -17.68 -8.10 11.05
C CYS A 375 -17.76 -9.42 10.32
N THR A 376 -16.73 -10.26 10.43
CA THR A 376 -16.64 -11.54 9.72
C THR A 376 -17.22 -12.72 10.49
N GLY A 377 -17.34 -12.60 11.82
CA GLY A 377 -17.62 -13.72 12.71
C GLY A 377 -16.45 -14.71 12.86
N LYS A 378 -15.31 -14.45 12.24
CA LYS A 378 -14.12 -15.31 12.31
C LYS A 378 -13.41 -15.12 13.65
N LYS A 379 -12.85 -16.22 14.17
CA LYS A 379 -11.91 -16.20 15.29
C LYS A 379 -10.53 -16.53 14.74
N PHE A 380 -9.62 -15.56 14.81
CA PHE A 380 -8.28 -15.72 14.30
C PHE A 380 -7.40 -16.51 15.27
N GLU A 381 -6.58 -17.39 14.73
CA GLU A 381 -5.70 -18.30 15.49
C GLU A 381 -4.22 -17.96 15.26
N LYS A 382 -3.92 -17.23 14.18
CA LYS A 382 -2.56 -16.82 13.82
C LYS A 382 -2.58 -15.50 13.03
N LEU A 383 -1.55 -14.70 13.21
CA LEU A 383 -1.25 -13.53 12.39
C LEU A 383 0.01 -13.80 11.56
N ASN A 384 -0.09 -13.73 10.23
CA ASN A 384 1.06 -13.70 9.33
C ASN A 384 1.52 -12.25 9.15
N LEU A 385 2.67 -11.90 9.71
CA LEU A 385 3.27 -10.59 9.57
C LEU A 385 4.24 -10.61 8.37
N LEU A 386 3.98 -9.79 7.37
CA LEU A 386 4.64 -9.77 6.06
C LEU A 386 5.41 -8.47 5.85
N GLY A 387 6.45 -8.52 5.02
CA GLY A 387 7.20 -7.34 4.61
C GLY A 387 8.28 -6.88 5.59
N GLY A 388 8.70 -5.61 5.46
CA GLY A 388 9.86 -5.06 6.18
C GLY A 388 9.75 -5.06 7.70
N GLY A 389 8.53 -4.97 8.23
CA GLY A 389 8.26 -5.01 9.68
C GLY A 389 8.65 -6.33 10.35
N THR A 390 8.78 -7.42 9.58
CA THR A 390 9.27 -8.72 10.09
C THR A 390 10.68 -8.66 10.67
N LYS A 391 11.48 -7.66 10.28
CA LYS A 391 12.83 -7.43 10.79
C LYS A 391 12.83 -6.85 12.22
N ASP A 392 11.71 -6.29 12.65
CA ASP A 392 11.56 -5.70 14.00
C ASP A 392 10.98 -6.74 14.95
N GLY A 393 11.88 -7.51 15.57
CA GLY A 393 11.50 -8.56 16.53
C GLY A 393 10.76 -8.03 17.77
N PHE A 394 10.96 -6.76 18.12
CA PHE A 394 10.28 -6.15 19.25
C PHE A 394 8.81 -5.86 18.92
N LEU A 395 8.54 -5.27 17.77
CA LEU A 395 7.16 -5.06 17.30
C LEU A 395 6.44 -6.39 17.10
N CYS A 396 7.10 -7.38 16.49
CA CYS A 396 6.51 -8.73 16.30
C CYS A 396 6.09 -9.36 17.63
N GLN A 397 6.95 -9.28 18.66
CA GLN A 397 6.65 -9.81 19.99
C GLN A 397 5.52 -9.02 20.65
N MET A 398 5.56 -7.69 20.62
CA MET A 398 4.47 -6.86 21.16
C MET A 398 3.13 -7.14 20.48
N ALA A 399 3.13 -7.33 19.17
CA ALA A 399 1.92 -7.70 18.43
C ALA A 399 1.39 -9.06 18.91
N SER A 400 2.24 -10.08 19.05
CA SER A 400 1.84 -11.40 19.56
C SER A 400 1.29 -11.33 20.98
N ASP A 401 1.98 -10.63 21.88
CA ASP A 401 1.57 -10.47 23.27
C ASP A 401 0.21 -9.74 23.38
N CYS A 402 0.03 -8.69 22.55
CA CYS A 402 -1.18 -7.89 22.55
C CYS A 402 -2.38 -8.64 21.97
N LEU A 403 -2.18 -9.35 20.85
CA LEU A 403 -3.21 -10.14 20.17
C LEU A 403 -3.58 -11.42 20.93
N GLY A 404 -2.65 -11.98 21.71
CA GLY A 404 -2.82 -13.26 22.38
C GLY A 404 -2.83 -14.46 21.44
N ILE A 405 -2.30 -14.30 20.21
CA ILE A 405 -2.14 -15.33 19.20
C ILE A 405 -0.71 -15.35 18.65
N PRO A 406 -0.23 -16.48 18.11
CA PRO A 406 1.06 -16.54 17.45
C PRO A 406 1.18 -15.56 16.28
N VAL A 407 2.33 -14.89 16.18
CA VAL A 407 2.73 -14.09 15.03
C VAL A 407 3.82 -14.83 14.27
N GLU A 408 3.52 -15.22 13.02
CA GLU A 408 4.50 -15.79 12.10
C GLU A 408 5.09 -14.68 11.25
N ALA A 409 6.36 -14.34 11.51
CA ALA A 409 7.05 -13.24 10.84
C ALA A 409 7.79 -13.73 9.59
N GLY A 410 7.33 -13.33 8.42
CA GLY A 410 7.93 -13.65 7.14
C GLY A 410 6.91 -14.00 6.05
N PRO A 411 7.34 -14.01 4.79
CA PRO A 411 8.68 -13.63 4.32
C PRO A 411 8.97 -12.12 4.44
N ILE A 412 10.26 -11.78 4.59
CA ILE A 412 10.70 -10.38 4.65
C ILE A 412 10.38 -9.66 3.33
N GLU A 413 10.70 -10.32 2.22
CA GLU A 413 10.52 -9.82 0.86
C GLU A 413 9.18 -10.31 0.27
N ALA A 414 8.10 -10.25 1.08
CA ALA A 414 6.80 -10.82 0.73
C ALA A 414 6.26 -10.26 -0.59
N THR A 415 6.27 -8.94 -0.76
CA THR A 415 5.78 -8.27 -1.97
C THR A 415 6.50 -8.78 -3.22
N ALA A 416 7.84 -8.70 -3.23
CA ALA A 416 8.62 -9.17 -4.36
C ALA A 416 8.45 -10.68 -4.60
N LEU A 417 8.33 -11.48 -3.53
CA LEU A 417 8.11 -12.92 -3.65
C LEU A 417 6.73 -13.23 -4.26
N GLY A 418 5.68 -12.50 -3.88
CA GLY A 418 4.36 -12.62 -4.49
C GLY A 418 4.38 -12.25 -5.97
N ASN A 419 5.05 -11.14 -6.32
CA ASN A 419 5.29 -10.76 -7.71
C ASN A 419 5.98 -11.88 -8.50
N ILE A 420 7.05 -12.47 -7.94
CA ILE A 420 7.76 -13.60 -8.56
C ILE A 420 6.83 -14.81 -8.74
N ILE A 421 6.07 -15.18 -7.72
CA ILE A 421 5.15 -16.34 -7.77
C ILE A 421 4.12 -16.13 -8.88
N LEU A 422 3.49 -14.94 -8.94
CA LEU A 422 2.47 -14.62 -9.94
C LEU A 422 3.01 -14.59 -11.38
N GLN A 423 4.31 -14.32 -11.59
CA GLN A 423 4.95 -14.45 -12.90
C GLN A 423 5.24 -15.92 -13.29
N LEU A 424 5.32 -16.81 -12.32
CA LEU A 424 5.69 -18.21 -12.54
C LEU A 424 4.49 -19.13 -12.81
N ILE A 425 3.31 -18.70 -12.42
CA ILE A 425 2.04 -19.39 -12.67
C ILE A 425 1.64 -19.19 -14.14
#